data_18bc88b0551b3e63fca81dc40ea97471
#
_entry.id   18bc88b0551b3e63fca81dc40ea97471
#
_cell.length_a   1.000
_cell.length_b   1.000
_cell.length_c   1.000
_cell.angle_alpha   90.00
_cell.angle_beta   90.00
_cell.angle_gamma   90.00
#
_symmetry.space_group_name_H-M   'P 1'
#
loop_
_entity.id
_entity.type
_entity.pdbx_description
1 polymer ?
#
loop_
_entity_poly.entity_id
_entity_poly.type
_entity_poly.pdbx_seq_one_letter_code
_entity_poly.pdbx_strand_id
1 'polypeptide(L)'
;MSAKHTGSALTGAAVLFVLLRLLAVSHYDWHTAFALLHTLELDDAPGLFLGTFMADDRISTVLLMIVTPVTFFYFIRTRKEPDNAHATPLLALIVLAALMVSHTLTYHRWWLAPGAVAIGTVMVLAIHNARWLLRWFAWILAGTALTVAAVVSTPWVPKERINDKDEVYVFETSPGFLKVLKAQDREFAILRTEEVLKREELKDH
;
A
#
# COMPACT_ATOMS: atom_id res chain seq x y z
N MET A 1 -12.38 26.24 4.06
CA MET A 1 -12.68 25.25 3.01
C MET A 1 -13.59 24.20 3.63
N SER A 2 -14.77 23.98 3.07
CA SER A 2 -15.85 23.17 3.67
C SER A 2 -15.44 21.68 3.76
N ALA A 3 -15.72 21.02 4.87
CA ALA A 3 -15.46 19.58 5.12
C ALA A 3 -16.02 18.65 4.01
N LYS A 4 -17.05 19.08 3.29
CA LYS A 4 -17.63 18.34 2.15
C LYS A 4 -16.65 18.17 0.96
N HIS A 5 -15.80 19.16 0.68
CA HIS A 5 -14.83 19.06 -0.43
C HIS A 5 -13.63 18.16 -0.10
N THR A 6 -13.28 18.06 1.18
CA THR A 6 -12.18 17.21 1.62
C THR A 6 -12.56 15.71 1.50
N GLY A 7 -13.79 15.35 1.83
CA GLY A 7 -14.29 13.98 1.70
C GLY A 7 -14.29 13.48 0.24
N SER A 8 -14.81 14.29 -0.69
CA SER A 8 -14.86 13.91 -2.11
C SER A 8 -13.47 13.78 -2.74
N ALA A 9 -12.52 14.64 -2.36
CA ALA A 9 -11.15 14.55 -2.84
C ALA A 9 -10.43 13.28 -2.34
N LEU A 10 -10.66 12.89 -1.08
CA LEU A 10 -10.09 11.68 -0.51
C LEU A 10 -10.64 10.42 -1.18
N THR A 11 -11.96 10.37 -1.40
CA THR A 11 -12.61 9.27 -2.13
C THR A 11 -12.07 9.16 -3.55
N GLY A 12 -11.96 10.28 -4.28
CA GLY A 12 -11.40 10.31 -5.62
C GLY A 12 -9.95 9.81 -5.66
N ALA A 13 -9.12 10.21 -4.69
CA ALA A 13 -7.73 9.74 -4.58
C ALA A 13 -7.65 8.23 -4.27
N ALA A 14 -8.53 7.70 -3.43
CA ALA A 14 -8.61 6.28 -3.12
C ALA A 14 -9.01 5.46 -4.36
N VAL A 15 -10.03 5.90 -5.10
CA VAL A 15 -10.45 5.24 -6.34
C VAL A 15 -9.32 5.26 -7.38
N LEU A 16 -8.66 6.41 -7.56
CA LEU A 16 -7.53 6.52 -8.46
C LEU A 16 -6.37 5.60 -8.06
N PHE A 17 -6.07 5.50 -6.76
CA PHE A 17 -5.07 4.59 -6.23
C PHE A 17 -5.38 3.13 -6.61
N VAL A 18 -6.62 2.67 -6.38
CA VAL A 18 -7.05 1.31 -6.72
C VAL A 18 -6.93 1.05 -8.22
N LEU A 19 -7.40 1.97 -9.05
CA LEU A 19 -7.33 1.84 -10.52
C LEU A 19 -5.87 1.76 -11.02
N LEU A 20 -5.01 2.65 -10.53
CA LEU A 20 -3.59 2.63 -10.90
C LEU A 20 -2.92 1.33 -10.45
N ARG A 21 -3.30 0.83 -9.27
CA ARG A 21 -2.77 -0.42 -8.74
C ARG A 21 -3.18 -1.63 -9.58
N LEU A 22 -4.44 -1.71 -9.97
CA LEU A 22 -4.93 -2.77 -10.85
C LEU A 22 -4.23 -2.74 -12.22
N LEU A 23 -4.07 -1.56 -12.81
CA LEU A 23 -3.35 -1.40 -14.06
C LEU A 23 -1.87 -1.82 -13.94
N ALA A 24 -1.19 -1.46 -12.85
CA ALA A 24 0.20 -1.85 -12.65
C ALA A 24 0.36 -3.38 -12.49
N VAL A 25 -0.53 -4.02 -11.73
CA VAL A 25 -0.51 -5.49 -11.51
C VAL A 25 -0.83 -6.26 -12.79
N SER A 26 -1.70 -5.73 -13.64
CA SER A 26 -2.06 -6.31 -14.95
C SER A 26 -1.07 -5.97 -16.07
N HIS A 27 0.08 -5.37 -15.76
CA HIS A 27 1.01 -4.82 -16.76
C HIS A 27 0.36 -3.87 -17.76
N TYR A 28 -0.61 -3.05 -17.28
CA TYR A 28 -1.39 -2.08 -18.05
C TYR A 28 -2.35 -2.70 -19.09
N ASP A 29 -2.64 -3.99 -18.96
CA ASP A 29 -3.69 -4.62 -19.75
C ASP A 29 -5.08 -4.31 -19.15
N TRP A 30 -5.93 -3.64 -19.94
CA TRP A 30 -7.27 -3.22 -19.52
C TRP A 30 -8.20 -4.40 -19.25
N HIS A 31 -8.13 -5.46 -20.07
CA HIS A 31 -9.00 -6.64 -19.91
C HIS A 31 -8.69 -7.36 -18.61
N THR A 32 -7.42 -7.57 -18.33
CA THR A 32 -6.93 -8.16 -17.09
C THR A 32 -7.24 -7.26 -15.89
N ALA A 33 -7.03 -5.95 -15.98
CA ALA A 33 -7.35 -5.00 -14.92
C ALA A 33 -8.86 -5.00 -14.59
N PHE A 34 -9.73 -5.07 -15.61
CA PHE A 34 -11.17 -5.17 -15.42
C PHE A 34 -11.59 -6.50 -14.79
N ALA A 35 -10.97 -7.61 -15.19
CA ALA A 35 -11.23 -8.91 -14.59
C ALA A 35 -10.85 -8.91 -13.10
N LEU A 36 -9.71 -8.32 -12.74
CA LEU A 36 -9.27 -8.17 -11.36
C LEU A 36 -10.20 -7.24 -10.56
N LEU A 37 -10.74 -6.17 -11.16
CA LEU A 37 -11.69 -5.28 -10.49
C LEU A 37 -12.95 -6.02 -10.04
N HIS A 38 -13.41 -7.01 -10.83
CA HIS A 38 -14.57 -7.84 -10.47
C HIS A 38 -14.28 -8.88 -9.38
N THR A 39 -13.02 -9.09 -9.02
CA THR A 39 -12.65 -9.98 -7.88
C THR A 39 -12.49 -9.20 -6.57
N LEU A 40 -12.44 -7.87 -6.64
CA LEU A 40 -12.25 -7.03 -5.45
C LEU A 40 -13.59 -6.77 -4.76
N GLU A 41 -13.63 -7.09 -3.49
CA GLU A 41 -14.69 -6.63 -2.59
C GLU A 41 -14.25 -5.34 -1.89
N LEU A 42 -15.22 -4.55 -1.42
CA LEU A 42 -14.91 -3.28 -0.71
C LEU A 42 -14.10 -3.54 0.57
N ASP A 43 -14.29 -4.71 1.16
CA ASP A 43 -13.56 -5.14 2.37
C ASP A 43 -12.10 -5.48 2.09
N ASP A 44 -11.72 -5.70 0.83
CA ASP A 44 -10.33 -5.95 0.42
C ASP A 44 -9.50 -4.67 0.31
N ALA A 45 -10.13 -3.50 0.26
CA ALA A 45 -9.43 -2.22 0.06
C ALA A 45 -8.32 -1.96 1.11
N PRO A 46 -8.48 -2.22 2.41
CA PRO A 46 -7.40 -2.10 3.38
C PRO A 46 -6.26 -3.09 3.11
N GLY A 47 -6.58 -4.32 2.74
CA GLY A 47 -5.60 -5.36 2.39
C GLY A 47 -4.82 -5.00 1.13
N LEU A 48 -5.50 -4.51 0.10
CA LEU A 48 -4.87 -4.01 -1.12
C LEU A 48 -3.93 -2.84 -0.84
N PHE A 49 -4.36 -1.90 0.00
CA PHE A 49 -3.53 -0.76 0.40
C PHE A 49 -2.28 -1.23 1.15
N LEU A 50 -2.45 -1.99 2.22
CA LEU A 50 -1.33 -2.51 3.02
C LEU A 50 -0.43 -3.44 2.19
N GLY A 51 -1.00 -4.36 1.42
CA GLY A 51 -0.26 -5.27 0.57
C GLY A 51 0.55 -4.54 -0.52
N THR A 52 0.06 -3.42 -1.05
CA THR A 52 0.83 -2.58 -1.98
C THR A 52 2.10 -2.03 -1.34
N PHE A 53 1.99 -1.57 -0.09
CA PHE A 53 3.15 -1.05 0.63
C PHE A 53 4.10 -2.15 1.12
N MET A 54 3.61 -3.37 1.32
CA MET A 54 4.43 -4.50 1.77
C MET A 54 4.98 -5.35 0.62
N ALA A 55 4.52 -5.14 -0.61
CA ALA A 55 4.91 -5.93 -1.79
C ALA A 55 6.38 -5.76 -2.20
N ASP A 56 7.00 -4.63 -1.86
CA ASP A 56 8.41 -4.33 -2.15
C ASP A 56 9.08 -3.73 -0.92
N ASP A 57 10.13 -4.39 -0.42
CA ASP A 57 10.85 -4.00 0.79
C ASP A 57 11.52 -2.62 0.70
N ARG A 58 11.96 -2.22 -0.50
CA ARG A 58 12.61 -0.92 -0.74
C ARG A 58 11.59 0.21 -0.69
N ILE A 59 10.45 -0.01 -1.35
CA ILE A 59 9.36 0.97 -1.40
C ILE A 59 8.77 1.15 0.00
N SER A 60 8.51 0.04 0.70
CA SER A 60 8.05 0.06 2.09
C SER A 60 9.00 0.83 3.01
N THR A 61 10.30 0.59 2.86
CA THR A 61 11.34 1.30 3.62
C THR A 61 11.25 2.81 3.40
N VAL A 62 11.24 3.27 2.15
CA VAL A 62 11.18 4.69 1.81
C VAL A 62 9.89 5.34 2.30
N LEU A 63 8.76 4.64 2.11
CA LEU A 63 7.46 5.13 2.59
C LEU A 63 7.41 5.27 4.11
N LEU A 64 7.85 4.26 4.86
CA LEU A 64 7.89 4.32 6.31
C LEU A 64 8.79 5.45 6.81
N MET A 65 9.94 5.68 6.15
CA MET A 65 10.84 6.80 6.48
C MET A 65 10.20 8.18 6.26
N ILE A 66 9.30 8.32 5.29
CA ILE A 66 8.65 9.60 4.98
C ILE A 66 7.36 9.75 5.79
N VAL A 67 6.49 8.74 5.80
CA VAL A 67 5.15 8.83 6.41
C VAL A 67 5.23 8.95 7.94
N THR A 68 6.17 8.27 8.59
CA THR A 68 6.30 8.31 10.05
C THR A 68 6.58 9.72 10.58
N PRO A 69 7.61 10.45 10.13
CA PRO A 69 7.87 11.80 10.62
C PRO A 69 6.76 12.79 10.26
N VAL A 70 6.08 12.61 9.12
CA VAL A 70 4.91 13.42 8.74
C VAL A 70 3.78 13.27 9.72
N THR A 71 3.42 12.01 10.01
CA THR A 71 2.35 11.69 10.94
C THR A 71 2.70 12.18 12.35
N PHE A 72 3.97 12.03 12.75
CA PHE A 72 4.47 12.56 14.03
C PHE A 72 4.34 14.09 14.12
N PHE A 73 4.70 14.80 13.05
CA PHE A 73 4.56 16.24 12.99
C PHE A 73 3.09 16.67 13.03
N TYR A 74 2.23 15.97 12.30
CA TYR A 74 0.78 16.20 12.33
C TYR A 74 0.21 15.97 13.74
N PHE A 75 0.63 14.91 14.42
CA PHE A 75 0.26 14.63 15.81
C PHE A 75 0.65 15.75 16.77
N ILE A 76 1.90 16.24 16.70
CA ILE A 76 2.37 17.35 17.56
C ILE A 76 1.51 18.59 17.35
N ARG A 77 1.10 18.86 16.11
CA ARG A 77 0.29 20.01 15.78
C ARG A 77 -1.14 19.88 16.31
N THR A 78 -1.77 18.72 16.13
CA THR A 78 -3.14 18.47 16.55
C THR A 78 -3.28 18.28 18.07
N ARG A 79 -2.21 17.94 18.76
CA ARG A 79 -2.19 17.80 20.24
C ARG A 79 -2.62 19.07 20.98
N LYS A 80 -2.51 20.22 20.34
CA LYS A 80 -2.89 21.52 20.93
C LYS A 80 -4.34 21.92 20.65
N GLU A 81 -5.06 21.14 19.85
CA GLU A 81 -6.46 21.39 19.52
C GLU A 81 -7.40 20.76 20.58
N PRO A 82 -8.48 21.44 20.99
CA PRO A 82 -9.33 21.02 22.11
C PRO A 82 -10.20 19.78 21.82
N ASP A 83 -10.45 19.47 20.55
CA ASP A 83 -11.35 18.39 20.12
C ASP A 83 -10.56 17.10 19.85
N ASN A 84 -10.25 16.27 20.79
CA ASN A 84 -9.64 14.91 20.61
C ASN A 84 -9.07 14.57 19.20
N ALA A 85 -8.77 15.60 18.40
CA ALA A 85 -8.26 15.51 17.03
C ALA A 85 -6.90 14.79 16.95
N HIS A 86 -6.23 14.64 18.11
CA HIS A 86 -4.96 13.92 18.24
C HIS A 86 -5.09 12.39 18.32
N ALA A 87 -6.29 11.85 18.55
CA ALA A 87 -6.49 10.40 18.71
C ALA A 87 -6.18 9.63 17.42
N THR A 88 -6.67 10.12 16.28
CA THR A 88 -6.42 9.49 14.96
C THR A 88 -4.94 9.46 14.58
N PRO A 89 -4.18 10.58 14.63
CA PRO A 89 -2.75 10.54 14.32
C PRO A 89 -1.94 9.78 15.37
N LEU A 90 -2.38 9.70 16.62
CA LEU A 90 -1.73 8.85 17.63
C LEU A 90 -1.87 7.37 17.27
N LEU A 91 -3.07 6.93 16.93
CA LEU A 91 -3.32 5.56 16.48
C LEU A 91 -2.46 5.23 15.24
N ALA A 92 -2.45 6.14 14.25
CA ALA A 92 -1.63 5.97 13.06
C ALA A 92 -0.14 5.84 13.39
N LEU A 93 0.39 6.61 14.36
CA LEU A 93 1.78 6.50 14.81
C LEU A 93 2.07 5.15 15.47
N ILE A 94 1.14 4.62 16.27
CA ILE A 94 1.30 3.30 16.89
C ILE A 94 1.39 2.23 15.80
N VAL A 95 0.52 2.28 14.80
CA VAL A 95 0.53 1.34 13.66
C VAL A 95 1.83 1.49 12.86
N LEU A 96 2.25 2.71 12.53
CA LEU A 96 3.51 2.95 11.82
C LEU A 96 4.73 2.47 12.60
N ALA A 97 4.76 2.68 13.91
CA ALA A 97 5.83 2.17 14.77
C ALA A 97 5.89 0.63 14.77
N ALA A 98 4.74 -0.03 14.86
CA ALA A 98 4.65 -1.49 14.76
C ALA A 98 5.14 -1.99 13.39
N LEU A 99 4.73 -1.33 12.30
CA LEU A 99 5.18 -1.65 10.94
C LEU A 99 6.69 -1.42 10.78
N MET A 100 7.25 -0.33 11.34
CA MET A 100 8.70 -0.08 11.31
C MET A 100 9.48 -1.16 12.05
N VAL A 101 9.02 -1.58 13.24
CA VAL A 101 9.65 -2.66 13.99
C VAL A 101 9.59 -3.97 13.21
N SER A 102 8.41 -4.35 12.74
CA SER A 102 8.22 -5.55 11.93
C SER A 102 9.12 -5.55 10.69
N HIS A 103 9.12 -4.45 9.92
CA HIS A 103 9.94 -4.31 8.72
C HIS A 103 11.44 -4.38 9.02
N THR A 104 11.89 -3.73 10.11
CA THR A 104 13.30 -3.79 10.53
C THR A 104 13.73 -5.19 10.91
N LEU A 105 12.89 -5.94 11.62
CA LEU A 105 13.17 -7.31 12.01
C LEU A 105 13.17 -8.28 10.82
N THR A 106 12.22 -8.12 9.90
CA THR A 106 12.08 -9.01 8.74
C THR A 106 13.20 -8.82 7.73
N TYR A 107 13.53 -7.56 7.39
CA TYR A 107 14.48 -7.25 6.31
C TYR A 107 15.86 -6.79 6.83
N HIS A 108 16.09 -6.82 8.14
CA HIS A 108 17.35 -6.41 8.79
C HIS A 108 17.81 -4.99 8.43
N ARG A 109 16.87 -4.08 8.13
CA ARG A 109 17.17 -2.69 7.73
C ARG A 109 17.26 -1.74 8.91
N TRP A 110 18.30 -1.89 9.73
CA TRP A 110 18.51 -1.09 10.95
C TRP A 110 18.62 0.41 10.72
N TRP A 111 18.92 0.84 9.50
CA TRP A 111 19.00 2.25 9.12
C TRP A 111 17.62 2.92 8.92
N LEU A 112 16.53 2.18 8.94
CA LEU A 112 15.17 2.69 8.78
C LEU A 112 14.80 3.73 9.84
N ALA A 113 15.00 3.43 11.12
CA ALA A 113 14.68 4.33 12.21
C ALA A 113 15.59 5.59 12.24
N PRO A 114 16.92 5.48 12.12
CA PRO A 114 17.77 6.66 11.94
C PRO A 114 17.42 7.52 10.73
N GLY A 115 17.07 6.88 9.61
CA GLY A 115 16.63 7.57 8.40
C GLY A 115 15.33 8.37 8.59
N ALA A 116 14.33 7.79 9.25
CA ALA A 116 13.09 8.48 9.58
C ALA A 116 13.34 9.69 10.51
N VAL A 117 14.23 9.56 11.50
CA VAL A 117 14.63 10.65 12.38
C VAL A 117 15.35 11.75 11.60
N ALA A 118 16.26 11.40 10.69
CA ALA A 118 16.97 12.37 9.86
C ALA A 118 16.00 13.16 8.96
N ILE A 119 15.08 12.47 8.28
CA ILE A 119 14.03 13.11 7.47
C ILE A 119 13.15 14.01 8.33
N GLY A 120 12.73 13.54 9.50
CA GLY A 120 11.94 14.32 10.45
C GLY A 120 12.65 15.59 10.91
N THR A 121 13.96 15.49 11.18
CA THR A 121 14.78 16.65 11.57
C THR A 121 14.87 17.68 10.43
N VAL A 122 15.14 17.22 9.21
CA VAL A 122 15.16 18.10 8.02
C VAL A 122 13.80 18.77 7.83
N MET A 123 12.70 18.03 8.01
CA MET A 123 11.36 18.59 7.94
C MET A 123 11.13 19.68 8.99
N VAL A 124 11.49 19.44 10.26
CA VAL A 124 11.31 20.42 11.33
C VAL A 124 12.10 21.70 11.01
N LEU A 125 13.35 21.57 10.57
CA LEU A 125 14.19 22.70 10.18
C LEU A 125 13.59 23.47 9.00
N ALA A 126 13.06 22.75 8.01
CA ALA A 126 12.43 23.36 6.83
C ALA A 126 11.11 24.07 7.18
N ILE A 127 10.30 23.49 8.06
CA ILE A 127 8.99 24.03 8.46
C ILE A 127 9.11 25.27 9.37
N HIS A 128 10.17 25.37 10.15
CA HIS A 128 10.41 26.56 10.95
C HIS A 128 10.47 27.82 10.07
N ASN A 129 10.84 27.65 8.82
CA ASN A 129 11.01 28.77 7.85
C ASN A 129 9.84 28.96 6.87
N ALA A 130 8.89 28.01 6.72
CA ALA A 130 7.86 28.15 5.68
C ALA A 130 6.59 27.31 5.92
N ARG A 131 5.49 27.99 6.32
CA ARG A 131 4.11 27.40 6.31
C ARG A 131 3.67 26.90 4.91
N TRP A 132 4.31 27.37 3.85
CA TRP A 132 4.13 26.97 2.47
C TRP A 132 4.61 25.54 2.20
N LEU A 133 5.72 25.11 2.84
CA LEU A 133 6.27 23.75 2.68
C LEU A 133 5.31 22.64 3.14
N LEU A 134 4.46 22.90 4.14
CA LEU A 134 3.47 21.91 4.63
C LEU A 134 2.42 21.55 3.57
N ARG A 135 2.00 22.53 2.75
CA ARG A 135 1.06 22.28 1.65
C ARG A 135 1.71 21.45 0.54
N TRP A 136 2.94 21.80 0.18
CA TRP A 136 3.71 21.03 -0.80
C TRP A 136 4.02 19.62 -0.34
N PHE A 137 4.24 19.45 0.95
CA PHE A 137 4.53 18.14 1.50
C PHE A 137 3.34 17.16 1.38
N ALA A 138 2.12 17.61 1.61
CA ALA A 138 0.92 16.80 1.40
C ALA A 138 0.78 16.38 -0.08
N TRP A 139 1.10 17.28 -1.02
CA TRP A 139 1.09 16.97 -2.44
C TRP A 139 2.21 16.01 -2.86
N ILE A 140 3.39 16.15 -2.27
CA ILE A 140 4.51 15.23 -2.50
C ILE A 140 4.13 13.84 -1.97
N LEU A 141 3.55 13.75 -0.77
CA LEU A 141 3.10 12.48 -0.20
C LEU A 141 2.04 11.80 -1.07
N ALA A 142 1.01 12.56 -1.49
CA ALA A 142 -0.02 12.04 -2.37
C ALA A 142 0.55 11.62 -3.74
N GLY A 143 1.43 12.43 -4.32
CA GLY A 143 2.12 12.11 -5.57
C GLY A 143 2.99 10.86 -5.45
N THR A 144 3.72 10.71 -4.34
CA THR A 144 4.53 9.52 -4.08
C THR A 144 3.66 8.28 -3.96
N ALA A 145 2.55 8.34 -3.21
CA ALA A 145 1.63 7.22 -3.05
C ALA A 145 1.03 6.77 -4.40
N LEU A 146 0.62 7.74 -5.25
CA LEU A 146 0.11 7.45 -6.59
C LEU A 146 1.18 6.88 -7.52
N THR A 147 2.42 7.40 -7.43
CA THR A 147 3.55 6.87 -8.21
C THR A 147 3.86 5.43 -7.81
N VAL A 148 3.88 5.14 -6.51
CA VAL A 148 4.05 3.77 -6.00
C VAL A 148 2.95 2.87 -6.50
N ALA A 149 1.69 3.29 -6.44
CA ALA A 149 0.56 2.51 -6.94
C ALA A 149 0.68 2.20 -8.44
N ALA A 150 1.22 3.14 -9.22
CA ALA A 150 1.39 2.95 -10.66
C ALA A 150 2.62 2.09 -11.02
N VAL A 151 3.71 2.15 -10.25
CA VAL A 151 4.98 1.50 -10.61
C VAL A 151 5.09 0.08 -10.07
N VAL A 152 4.53 -0.19 -8.87
CA VAL A 152 4.62 -1.51 -8.26
C VAL A 152 3.71 -2.50 -8.97
N SER A 153 4.28 -3.39 -9.75
CA SER A 153 3.55 -4.41 -10.49
C SER A 153 3.32 -5.72 -9.71
N THR A 154 3.93 -5.88 -8.54
CA THR A 154 3.78 -7.08 -7.70
C THR A 154 2.37 -7.15 -7.13
N PRO A 155 1.59 -8.23 -7.33
CA PRO A 155 0.28 -8.39 -6.72
C PRO A 155 0.35 -8.35 -5.18
N TRP A 156 -0.76 -7.99 -4.54
CA TRP A 156 -0.87 -7.91 -3.06
C TRP A 156 -1.19 -9.25 -2.39
N VAL A 157 -1.40 -10.29 -3.20
CA VAL A 157 -1.64 -11.66 -2.75
C VAL A 157 -0.38 -12.49 -2.88
N PRO A 158 -0.17 -13.50 -2.02
CA PRO A 158 0.99 -14.36 -2.10
C PRO A 158 1.02 -15.13 -3.41
N LYS A 159 2.22 -15.44 -3.86
CA LYS A 159 2.46 -16.26 -5.04
C LYS A 159 2.33 -17.74 -4.66
N GLU A 160 1.62 -18.50 -5.46
CA GLU A 160 1.40 -19.91 -5.23
C GLU A 160 1.81 -20.74 -6.45
N ARG A 161 2.18 -21.98 -6.20
CA ARG A 161 2.41 -22.98 -7.24
C ARG A 161 1.28 -23.99 -7.27
N ILE A 162 0.66 -24.14 -8.45
CA ILE A 162 -0.41 -25.11 -8.67
C ILE A 162 0.15 -26.29 -9.46
N ASN A 163 -0.13 -27.51 -8.97
CA ASN A 163 0.24 -28.79 -9.58
C ASN A 163 1.75 -28.90 -9.91
N ASP A 164 2.62 -28.27 -9.10
CA ASP A 164 4.07 -28.22 -9.27
C ASP A 164 4.55 -27.59 -10.60
N LYS A 165 3.68 -26.92 -11.36
CA LYS A 165 3.97 -26.37 -12.69
C LYS A 165 3.73 -24.87 -12.79
N ASP A 166 2.53 -24.43 -12.47
CA ASP A 166 2.09 -23.09 -12.76
C ASP A 166 2.23 -22.19 -11.52
N GLU A 167 2.99 -21.12 -11.66
CA GLU A 167 3.08 -20.09 -10.64
C GLU A 167 2.01 -19.04 -10.89
N VAL A 168 1.15 -18.84 -9.90
CA VAL A 168 -0.03 -17.97 -10.00
C VAL A 168 -0.24 -17.16 -8.72
N TYR A 169 -1.00 -16.09 -8.84
CA TYR A 169 -1.55 -15.32 -7.74
C TYR A 169 -3.05 -15.63 -7.63
N VAL A 170 -3.50 -16.15 -6.49
CA VAL A 170 -4.91 -16.54 -6.29
C VAL A 170 -5.66 -15.37 -5.64
N PHE A 171 -6.58 -14.75 -6.40
CA PHE A 171 -7.37 -13.60 -5.93
C PHE A 171 -8.69 -14.03 -5.27
N GLU A 172 -9.29 -15.11 -5.75
CA GLU A 172 -10.56 -15.61 -5.21
C GLU A 172 -10.58 -17.12 -5.26
N THR A 173 -11.05 -17.72 -4.16
CA THR A 173 -11.30 -19.17 -4.06
C THR A 173 -12.79 -19.37 -3.79
N SER A 174 -13.50 -19.97 -4.74
CA SER A 174 -14.91 -20.30 -4.63
C SER A 174 -15.14 -21.81 -4.76
N PRO A 175 -16.26 -22.35 -4.25
CA PRO A 175 -16.61 -23.75 -4.48
C PRO A 175 -16.71 -24.03 -5.98
N GLY A 176 -15.77 -24.79 -6.53
CA GLY A 176 -15.74 -25.19 -7.92
C GLY A 176 -14.77 -24.42 -8.83
N PHE A 177 -14.27 -23.23 -8.45
CA PHE A 177 -13.30 -22.48 -9.26
C PHE A 177 -12.35 -21.60 -8.44
N LEU A 178 -11.18 -21.32 -9.02
CA LEU A 178 -10.21 -20.33 -8.53
C LEU A 178 -10.01 -19.27 -9.60
N LYS A 179 -10.07 -18.00 -9.21
CA LYS A 179 -9.66 -16.88 -10.05
C LYS A 179 -8.19 -16.57 -9.78
N VAL A 180 -7.39 -16.71 -10.80
CA VAL A 180 -5.93 -16.61 -10.71
C VAL A 180 -5.36 -15.63 -11.74
N LEU A 181 -4.23 -15.04 -11.40
CA LEU A 181 -3.39 -14.29 -12.32
C LEU A 181 -2.07 -15.06 -12.49
N LYS A 182 -1.75 -15.48 -13.69
CA LYS A 182 -0.49 -16.18 -13.96
C LYS A 182 0.71 -15.27 -13.69
N ALA A 183 1.76 -15.82 -13.09
CA ALA A 183 2.91 -15.00 -12.69
C ALA A 183 3.75 -14.53 -13.89
N GLN A 184 3.81 -15.32 -14.98
CA GLN A 184 4.67 -15.06 -16.12
C GLN A 184 4.11 -13.98 -17.07
N ASP A 185 2.90 -14.17 -17.54
CA ASP A 185 2.27 -13.36 -18.59
C ASP A 185 1.20 -12.39 -18.05
N ARG A 186 0.90 -12.47 -16.75
CA ARG A 186 -0.16 -11.69 -16.12
C ARG A 186 -1.53 -11.91 -16.74
N GLU A 187 -1.74 -13.07 -17.35
CA GLU A 187 -3.03 -13.45 -17.88
C GLU A 187 -3.98 -13.86 -16.74
N PHE A 188 -5.19 -13.30 -16.76
CA PHE A 188 -6.25 -13.70 -15.84
C PHE A 188 -6.88 -15.01 -16.31
N ALA A 189 -6.97 -16.00 -15.43
CA ALA A 189 -7.55 -17.30 -15.73
C ALA A 189 -8.49 -17.77 -14.61
N ILE A 190 -9.45 -18.58 -15.00
CA ILE A 190 -10.36 -19.26 -14.07
C ILE A 190 -10.05 -20.75 -14.16
N LEU A 191 -9.53 -21.31 -13.07
CA LEU A 191 -9.23 -22.74 -12.95
C LEU A 191 -10.35 -23.45 -12.21
N ARG A 192 -10.70 -24.67 -12.63
CA ARG A 192 -11.64 -25.52 -11.87
C ARG A 192 -10.94 -26.10 -10.66
N THR A 193 -11.61 -26.08 -9.51
CA THR A 193 -11.05 -26.65 -8.27
C THR A 193 -10.69 -28.13 -8.43
N GLU A 194 -11.42 -28.87 -9.28
CA GLU A 194 -11.16 -30.28 -9.59
C GLU A 194 -9.83 -30.52 -10.33
N GLU A 195 -9.31 -29.49 -11.03
CA GLU A 195 -8.05 -29.54 -11.77
C GLU A 195 -6.84 -29.21 -10.88
N VAL A 196 -7.10 -28.70 -9.68
CA VAL A 196 -6.07 -28.30 -8.71
C VAL A 196 -5.82 -29.45 -7.73
N LEU A 197 -4.84 -30.29 -8.04
CA LEU A 197 -4.49 -31.45 -7.20
C LEU A 197 -3.57 -31.05 -6.04
N LYS A 198 -2.71 -30.07 -6.24
CA LYS A 198 -1.75 -29.59 -5.24
C LYS A 198 -1.63 -28.07 -5.32
N ARG A 199 -1.58 -27.43 -4.15
CA ARG A 199 -1.39 -25.98 -3.98
C ARG A 199 -0.34 -25.74 -2.93
N GLU A 200 0.68 -24.96 -3.26
CA GLU A 200 1.81 -24.66 -2.39
C GLU A 200 2.12 -23.16 -2.45
N GLU A 201 2.12 -22.50 -1.30
CA GLU A 201 2.49 -21.09 -1.20
C GLU A 201 4.00 -20.94 -1.34
N LEU A 202 4.44 -20.10 -2.29
CA LEU A 202 5.84 -19.78 -2.50
C LEU A 202 6.23 -18.62 -1.59
N LYS A 203 7.17 -18.86 -0.68
CA LYS A 203 7.77 -17.77 0.10
C LYS A 203 8.79 -17.04 -0.76
N ASP A 204 8.47 -15.83 -1.17
CA ASP A 204 9.46 -14.92 -1.76
C ASP A 204 10.45 -14.52 -0.66
N HIS A 205 11.68 -14.94 -0.80
CA HIS A 205 12.82 -14.58 0.06
C HIS A 205 13.57 -13.39 -0.49
#